data_87e4c208bf9a74d6b73965c94d70952b
#
_entry.id   87e4c208bf9a74d6b73965c94d70952b
#
_cell.length_a   1.000
_cell.length_b   1.000
_cell.length_c   1.000
_cell.angle_alpha   90.00
_cell.angle_beta   90.00
_cell.angle_gamma   90.00
#
_symmetry.space_group_name_H-M   'P 1'
#
loop_
_entity.id
_entity.type
_entity.pdbx_description
1 polymer ?
#
loop_
_entity_poly.entity_id
_entity_poly.type
_entity_poly.pdbx_seq_one_letter_code
_entity_poly.pdbx_strand_id
1 'polypeptide(L)'
;MPDNHLYIIPFFSFFLSIIIILLGKKFFKNRALISKGIPIVGGLSIGLPCFLAGVLVLYFSGCLAKELTGILTSSLLMFIFGVIDDRYELSVKAKIATQAAAICLLILQGVQTRIVYIGDIPNIVITFIWIIGITNAFNHLDIMDGLAGLVAFVANLAFFITGYVNGNMLVIVLTLALGGALISFLVFNFPPAKIYMGNSGSHFLGFVLASMALVNSYAPLERPLALLTPLFILGLPILDTCFLIIIRIRQKRSPFKKSDDHLAIRFLKSGYSKKKILLIMFLITAVFSLLGLVLSRVLNPSALLLVLIIIFIGVSIIRKTNSVGNCG
;
A
#
# COMPACT_ATOMS: atom_id res chain seq x y z
N MET A 1 -25.30 -5.22 -8.31
CA MET A 1 -25.71 -5.92 -7.07
C MET A 1 -26.65 -5.00 -6.33
N PRO A 2 -27.73 -5.49 -5.71
CA PRO A 2 -28.47 -4.66 -4.76
C PRO A 2 -27.51 -4.27 -3.63
N ASP A 3 -27.50 -2.99 -3.26
CA ASP A 3 -26.56 -2.35 -2.33
C ASP A 3 -26.49 -3.01 -0.94
N ASN A 4 -27.46 -3.86 -0.63
CA ASN A 4 -27.66 -4.50 0.68
C ASN A 4 -26.62 -5.57 1.06
N HIS A 5 -25.71 -5.96 0.17
CA HIS A 5 -24.71 -7.02 0.48
C HIS A 5 -23.27 -6.50 0.61
N LEU A 6 -23.03 -5.23 0.32
CA LEU A 6 -21.66 -4.66 0.36
C LEU A 6 -21.07 -4.66 1.77
N TYR A 7 -21.91 -4.46 2.80
CA TYR A 7 -21.45 -4.47 4.19
C TYR A 7 -21.01 -5.85 4.69
N ILE A 8 -21.42 -6.94 4.00
CA ILE A 8 -20.98 -8.30 4.36
C ILE A 8 -19.48 -8.49 4.06
N ILE A 9 -18.96 -7.84 3.01
CA ILE A 9 -17.57 -8.00 2.54
C ILE A 9 -16.54 -7.70 3.64
N PRO A 10 -16.55 -6.54 4.31
CA PRO A 10 -15.55 -6.26 5.34
C PRO A 10 -15.67 -7.18 6.54
N PHE A 11 -16.89 -7.58 6.95
CA PHE A 11 -17.07 -8.56 8.03
C PHE A 11 -16.53 -9.93 7.65
N PHE A 12 -16.83 -10.41 6.44
CA PHE A 12 -16.29 -11.67 5.93
C PHE A 12 -14.76 -11.65 5.96
N SER A 13 -14.13 -10.61 5.40
CA SER A 13 -12.68 -10.48 5.36
C SER A 13 -12.08 -10.35 6.76
N PHE A 14 -12.71 -9.63 7.67
CA PHE A 14 -12.28 -9.46 9.05
C PHE A 14 -12.27 -10.80 9.81
N PHE A 15 -13.38 -11.53 9.81
CA PHE A 15 -13.48 -12.80 10.55
C PHE A 15 -12.59 -13.88 9.93
N LEU A 16 -12.54 -13.97 8.60
CA LEU A 16 -11.66 -14.91 7.91
C LEU A 16 -10.19 -14.63 8.23
N SER A 17 -9.79 -13.36 8.27
CA SER A 17 -8.44 -12.96 8.67
C SER A 17 -8.12 -13.39 10.11
N ILE A 18 -9.04 -13.22 11.06
CA ILE A 18 -8.87 -13.69 12.45
C ILE A 18 -8.66 -15.22 12.46
N ILE A 19 -9.49 -15.97 11.75
CA ILE A 19 -9.37 -17.44 11.68
C ILE A 19 -7.99 -17.83 11.16
N ILE A 20 -7.52 -17.20 10.07
CA ILE A 20 -6.20 -17.47 9.49
C ILE A 20 -5.09 -17.15 10.49
N ILE A 21 -5.18 -16.04 11.22
CA ILE A 21 -4.19 -15.66 12.24
C ILE A 21 -4.14 -16.69 13.36
N LEU A 22 -5.29 -17.09 13.89
CA LEU A 22 -5.36 -18.05 15.00
C LEU A 22 -4.84 -19.43 14.58
N LEU A 23 -5.25 -19.93 13.42
CA LEU A 23 -4.74 -21.17 12.84
C LEU A 23 -3.25 -21.08 12.54
N GLY A 24 -2.81 -20.00 11.90
CA GLY A 24 -1.40 -19.77 11.57
C GLY A 24 -0.51 -19.73 12.81
N LYS A 25 -0.92 -19.09 13.89
CA LYS A 25 -0.20 -19.09 15.16
C LYS A 25 -0.06 -20.49 15.76
N LYS A 26 -1.08 -21.35 15.60
CA LYS A 26 -1.07 -22.72 16.08
C LYS A 26 -0.14 -23.61 15.24
N PHE A 27 -0.23 -23.52 13.90
CA PHE A 27 0.49 -24.42 12.99
C PHE A 27 1.96 -24.03 12.77
N PHE A 28 2.29 -22.72 12.78
CA PHE A 28 3.65 -22.23 12.48
C PHE A 28 4.53 -22.06 13.72
N LYS A 29 4.07 -22.43 14.92
CA LYS A 29 4.80 -22.25 16.18
C LYS A 29 6.20 -22.92 16.18
N ASN A 30 6.45 -23.91 15.31
CA ASN A 30 7.69 -24.71 15.26
C ASN A 30 8.32 -24.81 13.86
N ARG A 31 8.07 -23.89 12.91
CA ARG A 31 8.50 -24.02 11.51
C ARG A 31 9.23 -22.77 10.99
N ALA A 32 9.85 -22.91 9.81
CA ALA A 32 10.75 -21.95 9.14
C ALA A 32 10.18 -20.53 8.87
N LEU A 33 8.87 -20.29 9.09
CA LEU A 33 8.23 -18.99 8.92
C LEU A 33 8.10 -18.24 10.27
N ILE A 34 9.19 -18.20 11.04
CA ILE A 34 9.25 -17.49 12.32
C ILE A 34 10.39 -16.50 12.27
N SER A 35 10.12 -15.24 12.55
CA SER A 35 11.12 -14.21 12.75
C SER A 35 11.09 -13.76 14.21
N LYS A 36 12.24 -13.82 14.90
CA LYS A 36 12.37 -13.44 16.33
C LYS A 36 11.32 -14.13 17.24
N GLY A 37 10.95 -15.38 16.95
CA GLY A 37 9.95 -16.13 17.73
C GLY A 37 8.48 -15.75 17.40
N ILE A 38 8.23 -14.88 16.42
CA ILE A 38 6.90 -14.41 16.00
C ILE A 38 6.57 -14.95 14.61
N PRO A 39 5.39 -15.56 14.39
CA PRO A 39 5.02 -16.15 13.12
C PRO A 39 4.76 -15.09 12.03
N ILE A 40 5.26 -15.37 10.81
CA ILE A 40 5.03 -14.57 9.60
C ILE A 40 3.75 -15.08 8.93
N VAL A 41 2.60 -14.71 9.45
CA VAL A 41 1.28 -15.10 8.92
C VAL A 41 0.43 -13.90 8.49
N GLY A 42 0.96 -12.70 8.67
CA GLY A 42 0.23 -11.47 8.35
C GLY A 42 -0.10 -11.36 6.87
N GLY A 43 0.81 -11.73 5.98
CA GLY A 43 0.54 -11.75 4.55
C GLY A 43 -0.63 -12.66 4.17
N LEU A 44 -0.68 -13.88 4.73
CA LEU A 44 -1.81 -14.80 4.54
C LEU A 44 -3.13 -14.22 5.07
N SER A 45 -3.09 -13.57 6.24
CA SER A 45 -4.27 -13.01 6.88
C SER A 45 -4.83 -11.76 6.17
N ILE A 46 -4.01 -11.09 5.36
CA ILE A 46 -4.45 -9.95 4.54
C ILE A 46 -4.83 -10.43 3.13
N GLY A 47 -3.95 -11.18 2.47
CA GLY A 47 -4.08 -11.53 1.06
C GLY A 47 -5.22 -12.50 0.78
N LEU A 48 -5.32 -13.59 1.55
CA LEU A 48 -6.32 -14.63 1.28
C LEU A 48 -7.77 -14.15 1.48
N PRO A 49 -8.12 -13.43 2.58
CA PRO A 49 -9.46 -12.87 2.72
C PRO A 49 -9.83 -11.86 1.61
N CYS A 50 -8.88 -11.00 1.24
CA CYS A 50 -9.09 -10.02 0.17
C CYS A 50 -9.33 -10.72 -1.18
N PHE A 51 -8.54 -11.74 -1.50
CA PHE A 51 -8.69 -12.53 -2.71
C PHE A 51 -10.04 -13.28 -2.75
N LEU A 52 -10.39 -14.00 -1.67
CA LEU A 52 -11.64 -14.75 -1.62
C LEU A 52 -12.86 -13.85 -1.66
N ALA A 53 -12.84 -12.68 -0.99
CA ALA A 53 -13.90 -11.70 -1.09
C ALA A 53 -14.07 -11.20 -2.54
N GLY A 54 -12.98 -10.92 -3.23
CA GLY A 54 -13.02 -10.53 -4.65
C GLY A 54 -13.58 -11.62 -5.56
N VAL A 55 -13.18 -12.88 -5.35
CA VAL A 55 -13.71 -14.04 -6.11
C VAL A 55 -15.21 -14.24 -5.85
N LEU A 56 -15.66 -14.12 -4.60
CA LEU A 56 -17.08 -14.19 -4.26
C LEU A 56 -17.88 -13.10 -4.97
N VAL A 57 -17.36 -11.87 -5.01
CA VAL A 57 -18.02 -10.77 -5.74
C VAL A 57 -18.09 -11.09 -7.23
N LEU A 58 -17.04 -11.59 -7.87
CA LEU A 58 -17.07 -12.00 -9.27
C LEU A 58 -18.12 -13.08 -9.52
N TYR A 59 -18.21 -14.05 -8.63
CA TYR A 59 -19.16 -15.17 -8.76
C TYR A 59 -20.62 -14.69 -8.65
N PHE A 60 -20.94 -13.87 -7.65
CA PHE A 60 -22.32 -13.42 -7.43
C PHE A 60 -22.76 -12.26 -8.35
N SER A 61 -21.83 -11.46 -8.88
CA SER A 61 -22.18 -10.38 -9.83
C SER A 61 -22.52 -10.89 -11.22
N GLY A 62 -22.13 -12.12 -11.57
CA GLY A 62 -22.31 -12.68 -12.91
C GLY A 62 -21.55 -11.94 -14.01
N CYS A 63 -20.80 -10.88 -13.65
CA CYS A 63 -20.03 -10.06 -14.57
C CYS A 63 -18.55 -10.17 -14.22
N LEU A 64 -17.77 -10.80 -15.10
CA LEU A 64 -16.32 -10.84 -15.01
C LEU A 64 -15.77 -9.47 -15.43
N ALA A 65 -15.73 -8.52 -14.51
CA ALA A 65 -15.03 -7.28 -14.75
C ALA A 65 -13.55 -7.61 -14.94
N LYS A 66 -13.03 -7.37 -16.15
CA LYS A 66 -11.64 -7.67 -16.54
C LYS A 66 -10.65 -7.06 -15.55
N GLU A 67 -10.90 -5.83 -15.15
CA GLU A 67 -10.05 -5.11 -14.21
C GLU A 67 -9.98 -5.80 -12.83
N LEU A 68 -11.11 -6.29 -12.31
CA LEU A 68 -11.11 -7.00 -11.01
C LEU A 68 -10.36 -8.33 -11.13
N THR A 69 -10.60 -9.09 -12.20
CA THR A 69 -9.87 -10.34 -12.48
C THR A 69 -8.38 -10.07 -12.62
N GLY A 70 -7.99 -8.99 -13.32
CA GLY A 70 -6.60 -8.57 -13.48
C GLY A 70 -5.93 -8.25 -12.13
N ILE A 71 -6.58 -7.47 -11.28
CA ILE A 71 -6.06 -7.12 -9.96
C ILE A 71 -5.92 -8.38 -9.09
N LEU A 72 -6.91 -9.24 -9.05
CA LEU A 72 -6.87 -10.48 -8.25
C LEU A 72 -5.78 -11.44 -8.71
N THR A 73 -5.68 -11.71 -10.01
CA THR A 73 -4.69 -12.66 -10.55
C THR A 73 -3.26 -12.13 -10.40
N SER A 74 -3.04 -10.84 -10.70
CA SER A 74 -1.71 -10.22 -10.56
C SER A 74 -1.28 -10.07 -9.10
N SER A 75 -2.21 -9.73 -8.20
CA SER A 75 -1.92 -9.65 -6.76
C SER A 75 -1.70 -11.02 -6.13
N LEU A 76 -2.36 -12.08 -6.64
CA LEU A 76 -2.08 -13.45 -6.23
C LEU A 76 -0.67 -13.87 -6.63
N LEU A 77 -0.21 -13.51 -7.85
CA LEU A 77 1.17 -13.73 -8.28
C LEU A 77 2.16 -13.04 -7.35
N MET A 78 1.89 -11.78 -6.98
CA MET A 78 2.72 -11.03 -6.03
C MET A 78 2.70 -11.63 -4.63
N PHE A 79 1.56 -12.14 -4.19
CA PHE A 79 1.43 -12.82 -2.90
C PHE A 79 2.25 -14.12 -2.86
N ILE A 80 2.10 -14.99 -3.86
CA ILE A 80 2.87 -16.26 -3.98
C ILE A 80 4.37 -15.97 -4.02
N PHE A 81 4.78 -14.99 -4.82
CA PHE A 81 6.16 -14.53 -4.87
C PHE A 81 6.67 -14.08 -3.49
N GLY A 82 5.88 -13.28 -2.77
CA GLY A 82 6.25 -12.82 -1.44
C GLY A 82 6.39 -13.96 -0.43
N VAL A 83 5.57 -15.01 -0.51
CA VAL A 83 5.70 -16.24 0.31
C VAL A 83 7.02 -16.97 0.01
N ILE A 84 7.41 -17.04 -1.27
CA ILE A 84 8.69 -17.63 -1.67
C ILE A 84 9.85 -16.78 -1.15
N ASP A 85 9.76 -15.45 -1.25
CA ASP A 85 10.76 -14.51 -0.76
C ASP A 85 10.91 -14.53 0.77
N ASP A 86 9.82 -14.73 1.51
CA ASP A 86 9.84 -14.92 2.96
C ASP A 86 10.65 -16.15 3.38
N ARG A 87 10.73 -17.16 2.51
CA ARG A 87 11.43 -18.42 2.79
C ARG A 87 12.86 -18.45 2.27
N TYR A 88 13.14 -17.87 1.09
CA TYR A 88 14.38 -18.09 0.34
C TYR A 88 15.19 -16.82 0.07
N GLU A 89 14.76 -15.64 0.54
CA GLU A 89 15.42 -14.34 0.28
C GLU A 89 15.85 -14.17 -1.19
N LEU A 90 14.90 -13.89 -2.06
CA LEU A 90 15.14 -13.81 -3.50
C LEU A 90 16.01 -12.60 -3.89
N SER A 91 16.77 -12.75 -4.97
CA SER A 91 17.59 -11.67 -5.52
C SER A 91 16.75 -10.49 -5.99
N VAL A 92 17.34 -9.28 -5.99
CA VAL A 92 16.68 -8.05 -6.50
C VAL A 92 16.19 -8.22 -7.93
N LYS A 93 16.97 -8.94 -8.78
CA LYS A 93 16.59 -9.22 -10.17
C LYS A 93 15.33 -10.09 -10.25
N ALA A 94 15.21 -11.13 -9.41
CA ALA A 94 14.02 -11.96 -9.33
C ALA A 94 12.80 -11.16 -8.87
N LYS A 95 12.97 -10.27 -7.88
CA LYS A 95 11.91 -9.37 -7.40
C LYS A 95 11.38 -8.48 -8.52
N ILE A 96 12.25 -7.81 -9.24
CA ILE A 96 11.87 -6.91 -10.34
C ILE A 96 11.22 -7.71 -11.49
N ALA A 97 11.75 -8.88 -11.84
CA ALA A 97 11.19 -9.72 -12.91
C ALA A 97 9.77 -10.18 -12.59
N THR A 98 9.51 -10.61 -11.33
CA THR A 98 8.15 -11.04 -10.93
C THR A 98 7.19 -9.86 -10.86
N GLN A 99 7.63 -8.70 -10.35
CA GLN A 99 6.82 -7.48 -10.38
C GLN A 99 6.47 -7.10 -11.81
N ALA A 100 7.44 -7.14 -12.74
CA ALA A 100 7.20 -6.85 -14.15
C ALA A 100 6.19 -7.83 -14.77
N ALA A 101 6.30 -9.14 -14.50
CA ALA A 101 5.34 -10.14 -14.98
C ALA A 101 3.92 -9.87 -14.44
N ALA A 102 3.78 -9.54 -13.16
CA ALA A 102 2.49 -9.17 -12.56
C ALA A 102 1.90 -7.90 -13.18
N ILE A 103 2.73 -6.91 -13.50
CA ILE A 103 2.28 -5.67 -14.17
C ILE A 103 1.85 -5.95 -15.60
N CYS A 104 2.59 -6.77 -16.35
CA CYS A 104 2.18 -7.18 -17.70
C CYS A 104 0.81 -7.87 -17.67
N LEU A 105 0.60 -8.80 -16.73
CA LEU A 105 -0.69 -9.47 -16.56
C LEU A 105 -1.81 -8.47 -16.23
N LEU A 106 -1.54 -7.48 -15.38
CA LEU A 106 -2.47 -6.42 -15.00
C LEU A 106 -2.85 -5.55 -16.21
N ILE A 107 -1.88 -5.13 -17.03
CA ILE A 107 -2.08 -4.33 -18.23
C ILE A 107 -2.90 -5.10 -19.28
N LEU A 108 -2.64 -6.40 -19.48
CA LEU A 108 -3.41 -7.26 -20.39
C LEU A 108 -4.90 -7.33 -19.99
N GLN A 109 -5.22 -7.14 -18.72
CA GLN A 109 -6.59 -7.05 -18.22
C GLN A 109 -7.17 -5.62 -18.23
N GLY A 110 -6.45 -4.66 -18.83
CA GLY A 110 -6.92 -3.29 -19.03
C GLY A 110 -6.65 -2.33 -17.88
N VAL A 111 -5.90 -2.75 -16.85
CA VAL A 111 -5.53 -1.89 -15.73
C VAL A 111 -4.17 -1.26 -15.99
N GLN A 112 -4.18 0.01 -16.36
CA GLN A 112 -3.00 0.84 -16.59
C GLN A 112 -3.33 2.32 -16.39
N THR A 113 -2.31 3.15 -16.30
CA THR A 113 -2.48 4.61 -16.34
C THR A 113 -3.14 5.02 -17.65
N ARG A 114 -4.10 5.95 -17.59
CA ARG A 114 -4.85 6.46 -18.75
C ARG A 114 -4.83 7.98 -18.80
N ILE A 115 -3.64 8.56 -18.93
CA ILE A 115 -3.49 10.00 -19.11
C ILE A 115 -3.65 10.31 -20.58
N VAL A 116 -4.73 10.99 -20.93
CA VAL A 116 -5.18 11.20 -22.34
C VAL A 116 -4.12 11.93 -23.18
N TYR A 117 -3.34 12.82 -22.58
CA TYR A 117 -2.43 13.72 -23.30
C TYR A 117 -1.08 13.12 -23.70
N ILE A 118 -0.72 11.91 -23.22
CA ILE A 118 0.65 11.38 -23.37
C ILE A 118 0.74 10.12 -24.24
N GLY A 119 -0.41 9.53 -24.63
CA GLY A 119 -0.45 8.32 -25.46
C GLY A 119 -0.14 7.03 -24.70
N ASP A 120 -0.16 5.88 -25.38
CA ASP A 120 -0.13 4.55 -24.75
C ASP A 120 1.24 4.18 -24.17
N ILE A 121 2.32 4.40 -24.92
CA ILE A 121 3.67 3.99 -24.47
C ILE A 121 4.08 4.69 -23.16
N PRO A 122 3.97 6.03 -23.03
CA PRO A 122 4.24 6.68 -21.74
C PRO A 122 3.30 6.21 -20.62
N ASN A 123 2.03 5.93 -20.88
CA ASN A 123 1.10 5.40 -19.90
C ASN A 123 1.55 4.02 -19.37
N ILE A 124 2.02 3.13 -20.26
CA ILE A 124 2.60 1.85 -19.87
C ILE A 124 3.83 2.05 -18.97
N VAL A 125 4.76 2.90 -19.38
CA VAL A 125 5.99 3.19 -18.62
C VAL A 125 5.65 3.74 -17.23
N ILE A 126 4.72 4.70 -17.14
CA ILE A 126 4.26 5.26 -15.86
C ILE A 126 3.62 4.17 -15.00
N THR A 127 2.84 3.26 -15.59
CA THR A 127 2.24 2.12 -14.87
C THR A 127 3.31 1.24 -14.23
N PHE A 128 4.38 0.91 -14.95
CA PHE A 128 5.51 0.15 -14.40
C PHE A 128 6.18 0.89 -13.24
N ILE A 129 6.56 2.15 -13.45
CA ILE A 129 7.22 2.98 -12.42
C ILE A 129 6.33 3.10 -11.19
N TRP A 130 5.04 3.34 -11.37
CA TRP A 130 4.06 3.49 -10.30
C TRP A 130 3.92 2.23 -9.45
N ILE A 131 3.62 1.10 -10.09
CA ILE A 131 3.36 -0.14 -9.35
C ILE A 131 4.64 -0.67 -8.70
N ILE A 132 5.77 -0.68 -9.40
CA ILE A 132 7.07 -1.07 -8.82
C ILE A 132 7.41 -0.14 -7.65
N GLY A 133 7.27 1.17 -7.85
CA GLY A 133 7.59 2.16 -6.83
C GLY A 133 6.77 1.98 -5.55
N ILE A 134 5.45 1.88 -5.66
CA ILE A 134 4.56 1.73 -4.51
C ILE A 134 4.73 0.36 -3.84
N THR A 135 4.85 -0.72 -4.62
CA THR A 135 5.05 -2.07 -4.08
C THR A 135 6.32 -2.13 -3.23
N ASN A 136 7.43 -1.58 -3.73
CA ASN A 136 8.67 -1.55 -2.98
C ASN A 136 8.62 -0.54 -1.81
N ALA A 137 7.89 0.58 -1.95
CA ALA A 137 7.72 1.53 -0.86
C ALA A 137 7.02 0.91 0.35
N PHE A 138 5.97 0.10 0.14
CA PHE A 138 5.32 -0.63 1.23
C PHE A 138 6.21 -1.73 1.81
N ASN A 139 7.00 -2.42 0.99
CA ASN A 139 7.97 -3.39 1.50
C ASN A 139 9.07 -2.72 2.34
N HIS A 140 9.52 -1.53 1.94
CA HIS A 140 10.46 -0.72 2.73
C HIS A 140 9.82 -0.15 4.01
N LEU A 141 8.52 0.09 4.03
CA LEU A 141 7.82 0.64 5.20
C LEU A 141 7.55 -0.43 6.28
N ASP A 142 7.60 -1.73 5.94
CA ASP A 142 7.39 -2.84 6.89
C ASP A 142 8.63 -3.12 7.75
N ILE A 143 9.07 -2.09 8.49
CA ILE A 143 10.26 -2.11 9.36
C ILE A 143 9.94 -2.07 10.84
N MET A 144 8.70 -1.78 11.21
CA MET A 144 8.25 -1.62 12.59
C MET A 144 6.82 -2.14 12.76
N ASP A 145 6.57 -2.77 13.93
CA ASP A 145 5.26 -3.29 14.31
C ASP A 145 4.16 -2.26 14.05
N GLY A 146 3.11 -2.63 13.31
CA GLY A 146 1.94 -1.81 13.03
C GLY A 146 2.10 -0.76 11.92
N LEU A 147 3.32 -0.41 11.51
CA LEU A 147 3.55 0.76 10.65
C LEU A 147 2.95 0.60 9.25
N ALA A 148 3.38 -0.42 8.50
CA ALA A 148 2.91 -0.63 7.12
C ALA A 148 1.39 -0.89 7.06
N GLY A 149 0.87 -1.68 8.01
CA GLY A 149 -0.56 -1.95 8.11
C GLY A 149 -1.39 -0.70 8.42
N LEU A 150 -0.93 0.16 9.32
CA LEU A 150 -1.62 1.40 9.70
C LEU A 150 -1.66 2.39 8.54
N VAL A 151 -0.53 2.59 7.87
CA VAL A 151 -0.42 3.47 6.69
C VAL A 151 -1.31 2.97 5.55
N ALA A 152 -1.28 1.66 5.31
CA ALA A 152 -2.14 1.02 4.32
C ALA A 152 -3.63 1.19 4.65
N PHE A 153 -4.02 1.05 5.92
CA PHE A 153 -5.41 1.23 6.35
C PHE A 153 -5.92 2.65 6.09
N VAL A 154 -5.11 3.68 6.41
CA VAL A 154 -5.47 5.08 6.15
C VAL A 154 -5.58 5.36 4.64
N ALA A 155 -4.62 4.87 3.84
CA ALA A 155 -4.66 5.00 2.39
C ALA A 155 -5.87 4.27 1.78
N ASN A 156 -6.16 3.05 2.27
CA ASN A 156 -7.32 2.27 1.87
C ASN A 156 -8.65 2.99 2.16
N LEU A 157 -8.76 3.64 3.33
CA LEU A 157 -9.93 4.45 3.67
C LEU A 157 -10.11 5.64 2.73
N ALA A 158 -9.01 6.31 2.35
CA ALA A 158 -9.06 7.39 1.38
C ALA A 158 -9.48 6.90 -0.02
N PHE A 159 -8.99 5.73 -0.46
CA PHE A 159 -9.46 5.12 -1.71
C PHE A 159 -10.92 4.68 -1.63
N PHE A 160 -11.39 4.18 -0.48
CA PHE A 160 -12.81 3.90 -0.27
C PHE A 160 -13.67 5.16 -0.46
N ILE A 161 -13.27 6.27 0.17
CA ILE A 161 -14.01 7.55 0.06
C ILE A 161 -14.03 8.02 -1.40
N THR A 162 -12.91 7.98 -2.13
CA THR A 162 -12.88 8.37 -3.54
C THR A 162 -13.72 7.44 -4.41
N GLY A 163 -13.63 6.13 -4.17
CA GLY A 163 -14.43 5.13 -4.89
C GLY A 163 -15.93 5.31 -4.65
N TYR A 164 -16.32 5.52 -3.38
CA TYR A 164 -17.72 5.73 -3.00
C TYR A 164 -18.31 7.00 -3.63
N VAL A 165 -17.60 8.11 -3.52
CA VAL A 165 -18.06 9.39 -4.07
C VAL A 165 -18.11 9.40 -5.61
N ASN A 166 -17.27 8.60 -6.26
CA ASN A 166 -17.25 8.47 -7.72
C ASN A 166 -18.11 7.30 -8.25
N GLY A 167 -18.76 6.55 -7.36
CA GLY A 167 -19.58 5.39 -7.74
C GLY A 167 -18.78 4.22 -8.31
N ASN A 168 -17.47 4.15 -8.04
CA ASN A 168 -16.60 3.08 -8.54
C ASN A 168 -16.73 1.82 -7.69
N MET A 169 -17.64 0.94 -8.09
CA MET A 169 -17.98 -0.28 -7.35
C MET A 169 -16.78 -1.22 -7.18
N LEU A 170 -15.88 -1.28 -8.17
CA LEU A 170 -14.67 -2.11 -8.11
C LEU A 170 -13.77 -1.67 -6.95
N VAL A 171 -13.51 -0.36 -6.84
CA VAL A 171 -12.69 0.20 -5.76
C VAL A 171 -13.39 0.02 -4.40
N ILE A 172 -14.70 0.21 -4.32
CA ILE A 172 -15.48 0.00 -3.10
C ILE A 172 -15.31 -1.44 -2.60
N VAL A 173 -15.51 -2.43 -3.45
CA VAL A 173 -15.37 -3.86 -3.11
C VAL A 173 -13.97 -4.18 -2.61
N LEU A 174 -12.95 -3.78 -3.36
CA LEU A 174 -11.56 -4.04 -3.00
C LEU A 174 -11.16 -3.38 -1.68
N THR A 175 -11.61 -2.14 -1.46
CA THR A 175 -11.30 -1.40 -0.23
C THR A 175 -12.02 -1.95 0.99
N LEU A 176 -13.26 -2.42 0.84
CA LEU A 176 -14.00 -3.08 1.91
C LEU A 176 -13.35 -4.42 2.28
N ALA A 177 -12.95 -5.22 1.29
CA ALA A 177 -12.29 -6.48 1.50
C ALA A 177 -10.92 -6.31 2.20
N LEU A 178 -10.11 -5.39 1.69
CA LEU A 178 -8.79 -5.09 2.24
C LEU A 178 -8.91 -4.43 3.63
N GLY A 179 -9.86 -3.53 3.82
CA GLY A 179 -10.09 -2.83 5.08
C GLY A 179 -10.43 -3.77 6.23
N GLY A 180 -11.34 -4.73 6.00
CA GLY A 180 -11.68 -5.75 6.98
C GLY A 180 -10.47 -6.59 7.39
N ALA A 181 -9.70 -7.07 6.42
CA ALA A 181 -8.49 -7.85 6.67
C ALA A 181 -7.41 -7.03 7.40
N LEU A 182 -7.22 -5.75 7.04
CA LEU A 182 -6.26 -4.86 7.69
C LEU A 182 -6.61 -4.56 9.15
N ILE A 183 -7.89 -4.35 9.48
CA ILE A 183 -8.31 -4.14 10.86
C ILE A 183 -7.97 -5.37 11.70
N SER A 184 -8.31 -6.56 11.21
CA SER A 184 -7.96 -7.81 11.88
C SER A 184 -6.45 -7.96 12.07
N PHE A 185 -5.66 -7.75 11.01
CA PHE A 185 -4.20 -7.82 11.07
C PHE A 185 -3.63 -6.86 12.11
N LEU A 186 -4.07 -5.60 12.12
CA LEU A 186 -3.60 -4.57 13.04
C LEU A 186 -3.84 -4.93 14.51
N VAL A 187 -4.95 -5.56 14.86
CA VAL A 187 -5.22 -6.05 16.22
C VAL A 187 -4.11 -6.95 16.75
N PHE A 188 -3.48 -7.73 15.86
CA PHE A 188 -2.40 -8.65 16.24
C PHE A 188 -0.99 -8.13 15.94
N ASN A 189 -0.85 -7.13 15.07
CA ASN A 189 0.45 -6.57 14.68
C ASN A 189 0.79 -5.25 15.38
N PHE A 190 -0.14 -4.59 16.10
CA PHE A 190 0.17 -3.42 16.94
C PHE A 190 1.19 -3.78 18.04
N PRO A 191 2.10 -2.83 18.38
CA PRO A 191 3.16 -3.08 19.36
C PRO A 191 2.64 -3.45 20.76
N PRO A 192 3.12 -4.55 21.38
CA PRO A 192 4.08 -5.53 20.85
C PRO A 192 3.42 -6.51 19.87
N ALA A 193 3.99 -6.68 18.68
CA ALA A 193 3.43 -7.51 17.63
C ALA A 193 3.36 -8.99 18.03
N LYS A 194 2.25 -9.65 17.68
CA LYS A 194 2.03 -11.09 17.87
C LYS A 194 2.13 -11.88 16.56
N ILE A 195 2.15 -11.18 15.42
CA ILE A 195 2.37 -11.69 14.07
C ILE A 195 3.12 -10.65 13.25
N TYR A 196 3.88 -11.08 12.24
CA TYR A 196 4.53 -10.19 11.27
C TYR A 196 3.85 -10.29 9.90
N MET A 197 3.92 -9.19 9.13
CA MET A 197 3.36 -9.10 7.78
C MET A 197 4.15 -9.95 6.78
N GLY A 198 5.47 -9.84 6.79
CA GLY A 198 6.37 -10.47 5.84
C GLY A 198 6.36 -9.84 4.45
N ASN A 199 7.26 -10.34 3.59
CA ASN A 199 7.33 -9.92 2.19
C ASN A 199 6.05 -10.28 1.42
N SER A 200 5.42 -11.40 1.75
CA SER A 200 4.12 -11.82 1.20
C SER A 200 3.03 -10.77 1.41
N GLY A 201 2.95 -10.20 2.62
CA GLY A 201 1.97 -9.18 2.94
C GLY A 201 2.32 -7.81 2.38
N SER A 202 3.55 -7.36 2.53
CA SER A 202 3.97 -6.02 2.11
C SER A 202 3.97 -5.84 0.58
N HIS A 203 4.41 -6.84 -0.19
CA HIS A 203 4.34 -6.81 -1.65
C HIS A 203 2.91 -6.88 -2.16
N PHE A 204 2.07 -7.79 -1.60
CA PHE A 204 0.65 -7.86 -1.92
C PHE A 204 -0.05 -6.53 -1.66
N LEU A 205 0.16 -5.96 -0.47
CA LEU A 205 -0.48 -4.73 -0.02
C LEU A 205 -0.13 -3.54 -0.91
N GLY A 206 1.16 -3.34 -1.17
CA GLY A 206 1.64 -2.27 -2.05
C GLY A 206 1.10 -2.42 -3.48
N PHE A 207 1.09 -3.64 -4.02
CA PHE A 207 0.59 -3.93 -5.36
C PHE A 207 -0.93 -3.66 -5.48
N VAL A 208 -1.74 -4.12 -4.52
CA VAL A 208 -3.19 -3.90 -4.53
C VAL A 208 -3.53 -2.41 -4.40
N LEU A 209 -2.89 -1.69 -3.47
CA LEU A 209 -3.11 -0.24 -3.30
C LEU A 209 -2.69 0.55 -4.54
N ALA A 210 -1.56 0.20 -5.16
CA ALA A 210 -1.12 0.80 -6.42
C ALA A 210 -2.11 0.52 -7.56
N SER A 211 -2.63 -0.69 -7.65
CA SER A 211 -3.61 -1.09 -8.68
C SER A 211 -4.96 -0.39 -8.49
N MET A 212 -5.44 -0.29 -7.25
CA MET A 212 -6.66 0.47 -6.93
C MET A 212 -6.54 1.94 -7.33
N ALA A 213 -5.35 2.53 -7.18
CA ALA A 213 -5.08 3.88 -7.63
C ALA A 213 -5.25 4.06 -9.14
N LEU A 214 -4.96 3.04 -9.95
CA LEU A 214 -5.06 3.11 -11.42
C LEU A 214 -6.50 2.95 -11.94
N VAL A 215 -7.34 2.19 -11.24
CA VAL A 215 -8.73 1.95 -11.65
C VAL A 215 -9.71 2.98 -11.09
N ASN A 216 -9.26 3.85 -10.21
CA ASN A 216 -10.09 4.89 -9.62
C ASN A 216 -10.10 6.15 -10.49
N SER A 217 -11.25 6.76 -10.64
CA SER A 217 -11.41 8.02 -11.39
C SER A 217 -11.22 9.20 -10.44
N TYR A 218 -10.24 10.06 -10.72
CA TYR A 218 -9.94 11.23 -9.88
C TYR A 218 -10.34 12.56 -10.50
N ALA A 219 -10.24 12.66 -11.84
CA ALA A 219 -10.32 13.93 -12.52
C ALA A 219 -11.14 13.87 -13.80
N PRO A 220 -12.14 14.73 -13.98
CA PRO A 220 -12.60 15.10 -15.30
C PRO A 220 -11.49 15.91 -16.03
N LEU A 221 -11.63 16.03 -17.36
CA LEU A 221 -10.63 16.72 -18.20
C LEU A 221 -10.35 18.17 -17.77
N GLU A 222 -11.33 18.82 -17.13
CA GLU A 222 -11.20 20.20 -16.63
C GLU A 222 -10.32 20.33 -15.39
N ARG A 223 -9.97 19.22 -14.72
CA ARG A 223 -9.18 19.22 -13.47
C ARG A 223 -7.98 18.28 -13.53
N PRO A 224 -7.02 18.48 -14.44
CA PRO A 224 -5.89 17.55 -14.63
C PRO A 224 -5.01 17.39 -13.37
N LEU A 225 -4.92 18.39 -12.49
CA LEU A 225 -4.15 18.27 -11.24
C LEU A 225 -4.73 17.23 -10.26
N ALA A 226 -6.00 16.89 -10.37
CA ALA A 226 -6.61 15.82 -9.58
C ALA A 226 -6.03 14.43 -9.89
N LEU A 227 -5.33 14.25 -11.01
CA LEU A 227 -4.53 13.04 -11.30
C LEU A 227 -3.41 12.81 -10.28
N LEU A 228 -3.00 13.85 -9.56
CA LEU A 228 -2.00 13.71 -8.48
C LEU A 228 -2.57 13.16 -7.18
N THR A 229 -3.91 13.01 -7.06
CA THR A 229 -4.58 12.50 -5.85
C THR A 229 -3.94 11.21 -5.29
N PRO A 230 -3.67 10.16 -6.07
CA PRO A 230 -3.06 8.95 -5.54
C PRO A 230 -1.63 9.15 -5.03
N LEU A 231 -0.87 10.10 -5.60
CA LEU A 231 0.46 10.44 -5.09
C LEU A 231 0.39 10.99 -3.66
N PHE A 232 -0.69 11.68 -3.31
CA PHE A 232 -0.89 12.21 -1.95
C PHE A 232 -1.50 11.16 -1.02
N ILE A 233 -2.48 10.39 -1.47
CA ILE A 233 -3.03 9.29 -0.66
C ILE A 233 -1.92 8.32 -0.24
N LEU A 234 -0.99 8.01 -1.13
CA LEU A 234 0.19 7.18 -0.87
C LEU A 234 1.45 8.01 -0.54
N GLY A 235 1.25 9.24 -0.06
CA GLY A 235 2.32 10.23 0.10
C GLY A 235 3.38 9.82 1.12
N LEU A 236 3.02 9.19 2.24
CA LEU A 236 4.01 8.78 3.24
C LEU A 236 4.95 7.66 2.73
N PRO A 237 4.49 6.55 2.14
CA PRO A 237 5.38 5.56 1.52
C PRO A 237 6.31 6.16 0.47
N ILE A 238 5.78 7.04 -0.39
CA ILE A 238 6.57 7.73 -1.41
C ILE A 238 7.62 8.64 -0.75
N LEU A 239 7.22 9.44 0.22
CA LEU A 239 8.12 10.36 0.94
C LEU A 239 9.26 9.61 1.63
N ASP A 240 8.96 8.54 2.37
CA ASP A 240 9.96 7.73 3.08
C ASP A 240 10.94 7.08 2.09
N THR A 241 10.44 6.54 0.97
CA THR A 241 11.27 5.94 -0.09
C THR A 241 12.15 6.98 -0.78
N CYS A 242 11.61 8.13 -1.16
CA CYS A 242 12.39 9.22 -1.75
C CYS A 242 13.47 9.72 -0.79
N PHE A 243 13.12 9.87 0.49
CA PHE A 243 14.05 10.26 1.53
C PHE A 243 15.22 9.27 1.67
N LEU A 244 14.94 7.97 1.69
CA LEU A 244 15.96 6.92 1.69
C LEU A 244 16.90 7.01 0.49
N ILE A 245 16.34 7.13 -0.71
CA ILE A 245 17.12 7.21 -1.95
C ILE A 245 18.04 8.42 -1.92
N ILE A 246 17.54 9.60 -1.52
CA ILE A 246 18.32 10.84 -1.43
C ILE A 246 19.49 10.67 -0.44
N ILE A 247 19.22 10.11 0.75
CA ILE A 247 20.28 9.90 1.76
C ILE A 247 21.35 8.94 1.25
N ARG A 248 20.94 7.82 0.66
CA ARG A 248 21.87 6.81 0.13
C ARG A 248 22.77 7.38 -0.98
N ILE A 249 22.19 8.15 -1.91
CA ILE A 249 22.95 8.82 -2.97
C ILE A 249 23.94 9.83 -2.36
N ARG A 250 23.52 10.65 -1.38
CA ARG A 250 24.42 11.59 -0.71
C ARG A 250 25.56 10.90 0.04
N GLN A 251 25.32 9.70 0.57
CA GLN A 251 26.31 8.88 1.25
C GLN A 251 27.14 7.99 0.28
N LYS A 252 26.96 8.15 -1.03
CA LYS A 252 27.59 7.31 -2.07
C LYS A 252 27.31 5.82 -1.88
N ARG A 253 26.14 5.46 -1.36
CA ARG A 253 25.69 4.08 -1.16
C ARG A 253 24.67 3.70 -2.25
N SER A 254 24.60 2.39 -2.57
CA SER A 254 23.60 1.88 -3.51
C SER A 254 22.18 2.16 -3.01
N PRO A 255 21.26 2.68 -3.85
CA PRO A 255 19.86 2.89 -3.50
C PRO A 255 19.13 1.62 -3.07
N PHE A 256 19.60 0.44 -3.52
CA PHE A 256 18.96 -0.85 -3.27
C PHE A 256 19.46 -1.57 -2.02
N LYS A 257 20.45 -1.04 -1.32
CA LYS A 257 20.99 -1.68 -0.11
C LYS A 257 20.11 -1.37 1.09
N LYS A 258 19.78 -2.38 1.92
CA LYS A 258 19.05 -2.17 3.18
C LYS A 258 19.78 -1.14 4.06
N SER A 259 19.04 -0.21 4.66
CA SER A 259 19.59 0.80 5.60
C SER A 259 18.57 1.16 6.66
N ASP A 260 19.04 1.65 7.80
CA ASP A 260 18.23 2.08 8.94
C ASP A 260 17.87 3.58 8.87
N ASP A 261 17.83 4.16 7.66
CA ASP A 261 17.62 5.60 7.45
C ASP A 261 16.16 6.01 7.31
N HIS A 262 15.22 5.07 7.48
CA HIS A 262 13.78 5.32 7.44
C HIS A 262 13.33 6.37 8.47
N LEU A 263 12.32 7.17 8.12
CA LEU A 263 11.78 8.20 9.01
C LEU A 263 11.41 7.63 10.39
N ALA A 264 10.72 6.48 10.41
CA ALA A 264 10.32 5.82 11.66
C ALA A 264 11.53 5.39 12.51
N ILE A 265 12.59 4.85 11.89
CA ILE A 265 13.81 4.44 12.61
C ILE A 265 14.56 5.66 13.14
N ARG A 266 14.57 6.78 12.40
CA ARG A 266 15.18 8.03 12.88
C ARG A 266 14.47 8.56 14.11
N PHE A 267 13.13 8.57 14.14
CA PHE A 267 12.37 8.92 15.34
C PHE A 267 12.67 7.97 16.51
N LEU A 268 12.83 6.67 16.22
CA LEU A 268 13.18 5.69 17.25
C LEU A 268 14.58 6.00 17.85
N LYS A 269 15.56 6.28 17.01
CA LYS A 269 16.92 6.70 17.43
C LYS A 269 16.91 8.01 18.22
N SER A 270 15.92 8.87 17.99
CA SER A 270 15.71 10.13 18.76
C SER A 270 14.96 9.91 20.09
N GLY A 271 14.77 8.66 20.53
CA GLY A 271 14.16 8.35 21.83
C GLY A 271 12.63 8.32 21.83
N TYR A 272 11.96 8.42 20.68
CA TYR A 272 10.50 8.30 20.64
C TYR A 272 10.06 6.84 20.82
N SER A 273 9.00 6.61 21.62
CA SER A 273 8.41 5.28 21.75
C SER A 273 7.74 4.82 20.46
N LYS A 274 7.69 3.49 20.21
CA LYS A 274 7.02 2.92 19.02
C LYS A 274 5.57 3.43 18.86
N LYS A 275 4.80 3.52 19.96
CA LYS A 275 3.41 4.04 19.92
C LYS A 275 3.35 5.50 19.46
N LYS A 276 4.27 6.35 19.96
CA LYS A 276 4.34 7.76 19.56
C LYS A 276 4.74 7.91 18.09
N ILE A 277 5.65 7.07 17.60
CA ILE A 277 6.04 7.03 16.19
C ILE A 277 4.84 6.65 15.33
N LEU A 278 4.10 5.59 15.67
CA LEU A 278 2.89 5.19 14.96
C LEU A 278 1.85 6.32 14.89
N LEU A 279 1.65 7.04 16.00
CA LEU A 279 0.75 8.20 16.01
C LEU A 279 1.22 9.30 15.06
N ILE A 280 2.51 9.61 15.06
CA ILE A 280 3.09 10.60 14.13
C ILE A 280 2.89 10.16 12.68
N MET A 281 3.21 8.90 12.35
CA MET A 281 3.07 8.37 10.99
C MET A 281 1.60 8.31 10.55
N PHE A 282 0.70 7.95 11.47
CA PHE A 282 -0.75 8.02 11.24
C PHE A 282 -1.19 9.45 10.88
N LEU A 283 -0.81 10.44 11.68
CA LEU A 283 -1.17 11.84 11.44
C LEU A 283 -0.62 12.35 10.11
N ILE A 284 0.63 12.04 9.79
CA ILE A 284 1.24 12.42 8.49
C ILE A 284 0.44 11.78 7.35
N THR A 285 0.15 10.47 7.43
CA THR A 285 -0.61 9.76 6.40
C THR A 285 -2.02 10.32 6.27
N ALA A 286 -2.69 10.60 7.38
CA ALA A 286 -4.04 11.16 7.39
C ALA A 286 -4.08 12.56 6.74
N VAL A 287 -3.09 13.41 7.06
CA VAL A 287 -2.97 14.74 6.43
C VAL A 287 -2.74 14.62 4.93
N PHE A 288 -1.79 13.79 4.50
CA PHE A 288 -1.54 13.58 3.08
C PHE A 288 -2.78 13.01 2.36
N SER A 289 -3.46 12.03 2.95
CA SER A 289 -4.67 11.44 2.39
C SER A 289 -5.81 12.45 2.29
N LEU A 290 -6.01 13.27 3.34
CA LEU A 290 -7.02 14.33 3.33
C LEU A 290 -6.74 15.37 2.24
N LEU A 291 -5.49 15.80 2.11
CA LEU A 291 -5.09 16.73 1.07
C LEU A 291 -5.29 16.13 -0.34
N GLY A 292 -5.02 14.83 -0.52
CA GLY A 292 -5.36 14.12 -1.75
C GLY A 292 -6.86 14.10 -2.03
N LEU A 293 -7.69 13.82 -1.03
CA LEU A 293 -9.15 13.87 -1.15
C LEU A 293 -9.65 15.26 -1.55
N VAL A 294 -9.15 16.31 -0.90
CA VAL A 294 -9.49 17.70 -1.25
C VAL A 294 -9.02 18.02 -2.67
N LEU A 295 -7.82 17.61 -3.05
CA LEU A 295 -7.26 17.84 -4.39
C LEU A 295 -8.17 17.25 -5.50
N SER A 296 -8.80 16.10 -5.25
CA SER A 296 -9.72 15.47 -6.20
C SER A 296 -10.99 16.30 -6.45
N ARG A 297 -11.26 17.34 -5.64
CA ARG A 297 -12.53 18.11 -5.65
C ARG A 297 -12.37 19.59 -6.00
N VAL A 298 -11.18 20.16 -5.79
CA VAL A 298 -10.95 21.59 -5.99
C VAL A 298 -10.59 21.93 -7.44
N LEU A 299 -10.82 23.19 -7.83
CA LEU A 299 -10.40 23.73 -9.12
C LEU A 299 -8.88 23.88 -9.19
N ASN A 300 -8.32 23.87 -10.40
CA ASN A 300 -6.88 23.89 -10.65
C ASN A 300 -6.08 24.99 -9.90
N PRO A 301 -6.53 26.24 -9.78
CA PRO A 301 -5.77 27.26 -9.04
C PRO A 301 -5.59 26.90 -7.55
N SER A 302 -6.65 26.45 -6.89
CA SER A 302 -6.61 26.00 -5.50
C SER A 302 -5.84 24.69 -5.35
N ALA A 303 -5.89 23.82 -6.36
CA ALA A 303 -5.13 22.57 -6.43
C ALA A 303 -3.62 22.84 -6.46
N LEU A 304 -3.16 23.82 -7.23
CA LEU A 304 -1.74 24.21 -7.27
C LEU A 304 -1.25 24.66 -5.89
N LEU A 305 -2.02 25.51 -5.20
CA LEU A 305 -1.69 25.94 -3.85
C LEU A 305 -1.57 24.78 -2.87
N LEU A 306 -2.50 23.83 -2.93
CA LEU A 306 -2.45 22.61 -2.11
C LEU A 306 -1.20 21.78 -2.40
N VAL A 307 -0.85 21.57 -3.66
CA VAL A 307 0.38 20.86 -4.05
C VAL A 307 1.62 21.54 -3.46
N LEU A 308 1.72 22.87 -3.54
CA LEU A 308 2.84 23.62 -2.95
C LEU A 308 2.90 23.47 -1.42
N ILE A 309 1.76 23.53 -0.73
CA ILE A 309 1.66 23.31 0.72
C ILE A 309 2.18 21.90 1.08
N ILE A 310 1.80 20.88 0.33
CA ILE A 310 2.20 19.50 0.60
C ILE A 310 3.70 19.31 0.39
N ILE A 311 4.26 19.87 -0.69
CA ILE A 311 5.70 19.85 -0.93
C ILE A 311 6.44 20.54 0.22
N PHE A 312 5.94 21.70 0.69
CA PHE A 312 6.51 22.40 1.82
C PHE A 312 6.47 21.58 3.12
N ILE A 313 5.35 20.92 3.42
CA ILE A 313 5.22 20.00 4.56
C ILE A 313 6.23 18.86 4.45
N GLY A 314 6.31 18.19 3.30
CA GLY A 314 7.26 17.10 3.05
C GLY A 314 8.72 17.52 3.27
N VAL A 315 9.11 18.67 2.68
CA VAL A 315 10.46 19.23 2.87
C VAL A 315 10.73 19.59 4.34
N SER A 316 9.73 20.12 5.04
CA SER A 316 9.85 20.50 6.46
C SER A 316 10.06 19.27 7.35
N ILE A 317 9.33 18.16 7.08
CA ILE A 317 9.52 16.87 7.77
C ILE A 317 10.94 16.36 7.55
N ILE A 318 11.42 16.38 6.30
CA ILE A 318 12.78 15.95 5.94
C ILE A 318 13.84 16.79 6.66
N ARG A 319 13.69 18.12 6.68
CA ARG A 319 14.64 19.02 7.37
C ARG A 319 14.69 18.74 8.87
N LYS A 320 13.53 18.61 9.51
CA LYS A 320 13.44 18.34 10.95
C LYS A 320 14.06 16.99 11.33
N THR A 321 13.89 15.96 10.52
CA THR A 321 14.49 14.64 10.78
C THR A 321 16.00 14.61 10.49
N ASN A 322 16.51 15.44 9.59
CA ASN A 322 17.95 15.58 9.35
C ASN A 322 18.68 16.30 10.49
N SER A 323 18.06 17.33 11.10
CA SER A 323 18.66 18.03 12.25
C SER A 323 18.82 17.13 13.48
N VAL A 324 17.93 16.16 13.63
CA VAL A 324 17.96 15.18 14.73
C VAL A 324 19.01 14.09 14.52
N GLY A 325 19.34 13.75 13.27
CA GLY A 325 20.34 12.73 12.94
C GLY A 325 21.81 13.20 13.01
N ASN A 326 22.05 14.52 13.11
CA ASN A 326 23.41 15.09 13.19
C ASN A 326 23.89 15.39 14.63
N CYS A 327 23.08 15.10 15.63
CA CYS A 327 23.43 15.33 17.06
C CYS A 327 23.83 14.03 17.78
N GLY A 328 24.22 12.98 17.06
CA GLY A 328 24.69 11.71 17.62
C GLY A 328 26.01 11.26 17.06
#